data_da820e3817c4cfa59abe7f2ccbd5edbf
#
_entry.id   da820e3817c4cfa59abe7f2ccbd5edbf
#
_cell.length_a   1.000
_cell.length_b   1.000
_cell.length_c   1.000
_cell.angle_alpha   90.00
_cell.angle_beta   90.00
_cell.angle_gamma   90.00
#
_symmetry.space_group_name_H-M   'P 1'
#
loop_
_entity.id
_entity.type
_entity.pdbx_description
1 polymer ?
#
loop_
_entity_poly.entity_id
_entity_poly.type
_entity_poly.pdbx_seq_one_letter_code
_entity_poly.pdbx_strand_id
1 'polypeptide(L)'
;KYWIQLDSVLHLHGAVTGRDYPLRRCEGLALGQHVYMPDSGNVSFRLVFPPLDGRDTSFDFIEGGKDGGFIKGVNLKEEREGKLHCRLTGTVEKTTEASRLVLHRYGLDARVKPFISIPVHNGKFEYDLYTDCIEAWQLYLWHDWMEGLFYWAKFLSEDATLHIAIPEEGRPKVETDGTENRLMQDVDQRAESIFSPKYELYNARVD
;
A
#
# COMPACT_ATOMS: atom_id res chain seq x y z
N LYS A 1 3.37 -23.48 4.57
CA LYS A 1 3.46 -22.41 5.58
C LYS A 1 4.60 -21.48 5.15
N TYR A 2 4.32 -20.21 4.91
CA TYR A 2 5.32 -19.23 4.49
C TYR A 2 6.24 -18.86 5.67
N TRP A 3 7.49 -18.54 5.37
CA TRP A 3 8.48 -18.11 6.37
C TRP A 3 9.33 -16.98 5.81
N ILE A 4 9.93 -16.21 6.70
CA ILE A 4 10.97 -15.25 6.41
C ILE A 4 12.24 -15.62 7.18
N GLN A 5 13.38 -15.25 6.61
CA GLN A 5 14.68 -15.35 7.26
C GLN A 5 15.47 -14.10 6.91
N LEU A 6 16.11 -13.50 7.89
CA LEU A 6 17.06 -12.40 7.68
C LEU A 6 18.43 -12.84 8.12
N ASP A 7 19.45 -12.56 7.31
CA ASP A 7 20.82 -12.90 7.63
C ASP A 7 21.45 -11.86 8.57
N SER A 8 22.39 -12.31 9.41
CA SER A 8 23.15 -11.45 10.32
C SER A 8 24.15 -10.53 9.60
N VAL A 9 24.51 -10.85 8.35
CA VAL A 9 25.41 -10.03 7.51
C VAL A 9 24.71 -8.94 6.70
N LEU A 10 23.42 -8.76 6.95
CA LEU A 10 22.61 -7.71 6.34
C LEU A 10 23.20 -6.32 6.59
N HIS A 11 23.25 -5.48 5.55
CA HIS A 11 23.75 -4.12 5.64
C HIS A 11 23.00 -3.18 4.69
N LEU A 12 23.09 -1.88 4.97
CA LEU A 12 22.72 -0.82 4.03
C LEU A 12 23.97 -0.34 3.31
N HIS A 13 23.87 -0.12 2.00
CA HIS A 13 24.92 0.49 1.18
C HIS A 13 24.50 1.89 0.75
N GLY A 14 25.24 2.90 1.14
CA GLY A 14 24.94 4.30 0.82
C GLY A 14 25.18 4.62 -0.64
N ALA A 15 24.17 5.14 -1.34
CA ALA A 15 24.22 5.38 -2.78
C ALA A 15 25.21 6.49 -3.20
N VAL A 16 25.45 7.47 -2.33
CA VAL A 16 26.34 8.62 -2.60
C VAL A 16 27.76 8.37 -2.07
N THR A 17 27.85 7.88 -0.84
CA THR A 17 29.15 7.72 -0.18
C THR A 17 29.81 6.37 -0.49
N GLY A 18 29.06 5.38 -0.98
CA GLY A 18 29.52 3.99 -1.16
C GLY A 18 29.83 3.30 0.16
N ARG A 19 29.30 3.79 1.28
CA ARG A 19 29.61 3.30 2.61
C ARG A 19 28.67 2.19 3.02
N ASP A 20 29.19 1.14 3.64
CA ASP A 20 28.39 0.05 4.20
C ASP A 20 28.06 0.32 5.68
N TYR A 21 26.80 0.11 6.03
CA TYR A 21 26.26 0.23 7.37
C TYR A 21 25.74 -1.14 7.83
N PRO A 22 26.57 -1.93 8.53
CA PRO A 22 26.18 -3.29 8.92
C PRO A 22 25.06 -3.25 9.96
N LEU A 23 24.17 -4.25 9.91
CA LEU A 23 23.12 -4.44 10.88
C LEU A 23 23.73 -4.58 12.30
N ARG A 24 23.27 -3.78 13.25
CA ARG A 24 23.72 -3.86 14.65
C ARG A 24 22.87 -4.82 15.49
N ARG A 25 21.57 -4.77 15.31
CA ARG A 25 20.62 -5.66 15.99
C ARG A 25 19.29 -5.72 15.24
N CYS A 26 18.57 -6.81 15.46
CA CYS A 26 17.18 -7.00 15.07
C CYS A 26 16.33 -7.18 16.32
N GLU A 27 15.19 -6.53 16.39
CA GLU A 27 14.21 -6.67 17.46
C GLU A 27 12.93 -7.27 16.87
N GLY A 28 12.37 -8.28 17.52
CA GLY A 28 11.13 -8.93 17.09
C GLY A 28 11.31 -10.10 16.12
N LEU A 29 12.55 -10.39 15.67
CA LEU A 29 12.85 -11.52 14.80
C LEU A 29 14.25 -12.08 15.09
N ALA A 30 14.38 -13.41 15.09
CA ALA A 30 15.68 -14.08 15.25
C ALA A 30 16.42 -14.13 13.91
N LEU A 31 17.64 -13.57 13.86
CA LEU A 31 18.48 -13.60 12.65
C LEU A 31 18.98 -15.02 12.34
N GLY A 32 19.09 -15.36 11.07
CA GLY A 32 19.58 -16.65 10.60
C GLY A 32 18.62 -17.81 10.80
N GLN A 33 17.40 -17.56 11.28
CA GLN A 33 16.40 -18.59 11.54
C GLN A 33 15.16 -18.39 10.67
N HIS A 34 14.50 -19.50 10.32
CA HIS A 34 13.19 -19.44 9.67
C HIS A 34 12.12 -19.01 10.68
N VAL A 35 11.52 -17.86 10.47
CA VAL A 35 10.39 -17.37 11.24
C VAL A 35 9.12 -17.58 10.40
N TYR A 36 8.29 -18.52 10.85
CA TYR A 36 7.06 -18.85 10.15
C TYR A 36 6.02 -17.77 10.34
N MET A 37 5.42 -17.36 9.23
CA MET A 37 4.37 -16.34 9.24
C MET A 37 3.20 -16.83 10.11
N PRO A 38 2.69 -15.99 11.03
CA PRO A 38 1.48 -16.27 11.77
C PRO A 38 0.27 -16.28 10.84
N ASP A 39 -0.88 -16.74 11.33
CA ASP A 39 -2.11 -16.80 10.53
C ASP A 39 -2.59 -15.41 10.07
N SER A 40 -2.21 -14.35 10.79
CA SER A 40 -2.42 -12.95 10.36
C SER A 40 -1.64 -12.55 9.09
N GLY A 41 -0.66 -13.37 8.67
CA GLY A 41 0.21 -13.07 7.53
C GLY A 41 1.18 -11.90 7.73
N ASN A 42 1.29 -11.34 8.94
CA ASN A 42 2.12 -10.19 9.25
C ASN A 42 3.13 -10.49 10.34
N VAL A 43 4.37 -10.09 10.10
CA VAL A 43 5.45 -10.07 11.10
C VAL A 43 6.05 -8.67 11.11
N SER A 44 6.12 -8.04 12.28
CA SER A 44 6.78 -6.76 12.47
C SER A 44 8.10 -6.96 13.20
N PHE A 45 9.14 -6.33 12.71
CA PHE A 45 10.46 -6.33 13.33
C PHE A 45 11.14 -4.97 13.12
N ARG A 46 12.17 -4.69 13.92
CA ARG A 46 12.94 -3.46 13.81
C ARG A 46 14.41 -3.80 13.59
N LEU A 47 14.98 -3.23 12.52
CA LEU A 47 16.41 -3.32 12.23
C LEU A 47 17.10 -2.04 12.68
N VAL A 48 18.20 -2.17 13.40
CA VAL A 48 18.98 -1.04 13.91
C VAL A 48 20.35 -1.04 13.26
N PHE A 49 20.64 0.05 12.55
CA PHE A 49 21.90 0.31 11.88
C PHE A 49 22.72 1.36 12.65
N PRO A 50 24.01 1.52 12.37
CA PRO A 50 24.81 2.64 12.89
C PRO A 50 24.25 3.96 12.34
N PRO A 51 24.65 5.13 12.92
CA PRO A 51 24.32 6.43 12.38
C PRO A 51 24.71 6.52 10.91
N LEU A 52 23.78 6.95 10.07
CA LEU A 52 23.96 7.10 8.63
C LEU A 52 24.62 8.43 8.30
N ASP A 53 25.43 8.48 7.23
CA ASP A 53 25.97 9.72 6.73
C ASP A 53 24.85 10.57 6.11
N GLY A 54 24.73 11.84 6.50
CA GLY A 54 23.66 12.73 6.04
C GLY A 54 23.69 13.06 4.53
N ARG A 55 24.79 12.69 3.85
CA ARG A 55 24.92 12.82 2.38
C ARG A 55 24.21 11.69 1.64
N ASP A 56 24.05 10.53 2.28
CA ASP A 56 23.31 9.41 1.71
C ASP A 56 21.80 9.64 1.92
N THR A 57 21.09 9.94 0.86
CA THR A 57 19.63 10.11 0.86
C THR A 57 18.92 8.83 0.46
N SER A 58 19.61 7.92 -0.22
CA SER A 58 19.11 6.60 -0.59
C SER A 58 20.15 5.51 -0.28
N PHE A 59 19.65 4.31 -0.05
CA PHE A 59 20.44 3.15 0.33
C PHE A 59 19.99 1.92 -0.43
N ASP A 60 20.93 1.02 -0.72
CA ASP A 60 20.60 -0.34 -1.10
C ASP A 60 20.59 -1.21 0.16
N PHE A 61 19.52 -1.95 0.35
CA PHE A 61 19.37 -2.94 1.40
C PHE A 61 19.91 -4.25 0.85
N ILE A 62 21.00 -4.74 1.41
CA ILE A 62 21.71 -5.92 0.92
C ILE A 62 21.69 -6.98 2.00
N GLU A 63 21.07 -8.10 1.69
CA GLU A 63 21.10 -9.30 2.49
C GLU A 63 22.27 -10.14 1.98
N GLY A 64 23.31 -10.27 2.79
CA GLY A 64 24.53 -10.96 2.39
C GLY A 64 24.31 -12.46 2.16
N GLY A 65 25.23 -13.07 1.41
CA GLY A 65 25.19 -14.49 1.11
C GLY A 65 25.07 -14.80 -0.38
N LYS A 66 25.27 -16.08 -0.75
CA LYS A 66 25.30 -16.54 -2.14
C LYS A 66 23.95 -16.40 -2.86
N ASP A 67 22.86 -16.41 -2.07
CA ASP A 67 21.46 -16.31 -2.50
C ASP A 67 20.71 -15.14 -1.82
N GLY A 68 21.48 -14.18 -1.27
CA GLY A 68 20.92 -13.06 -0.51
C GLY A 68 20.11 -12.11 -1.40
N GLY A 69 18.96 -11.70 -0.88
CA GLY A 69 18.11 -10.69 -1.51
C GLY A 69 18.74 -9.29 -1.47
N PHE A 70 18.32 -8.44 -2.36
CA PHE A 70 18.63 -7.01 -2.28
C PHE A 70 17.43 -6.16 -2.67
N ILE A 71 17.28 -5.01 -2.00
CA ILE A 71 16.30 -3.98 -2.36
C ILE A 71 17.09 -2.72 -2.65
N LYS A 72 17.00 -2.22 -3.88
CA LYS A 72 17.74 -1.03 -4.32
C LYS A 72 16.94 0.25 -4.13
N GLY A 73 17.65 1.34 -3.85
CA GLY A 73 17.11 2.68 -3.86
C GLY A 73 16.10 2.94 -2.75
N VAL A 74 16.31 2.40 -1.56
CA VAL A 74 15.49 2.70 -0.39
C VAL A 74 15.76 4.15 0.03
N ASN A 75 14.81 5.04 -0.20
CA ASN A 75 14.90 6.43 0.23
C ASN A 75 14.48 6.57 1.68
N LEU A 76 15.33 7.20 2.50
CA LEU A 76 15.01 7.53 3.90
C LEU A 76 14.30 8.88 4.05
N LYS A 77 14.44 9.73 3.05
CA LYS A 77 13.68 10.98 2.94
C LYS A 77 12.83 10.84 1.69
N GLU A 78 11.53 10.80 1.88
CA GLU A 78 10.62 11.01 0.76
C GLU A 78 10.89 12.41 0.22
N GLU A 79 11.24 12.53 -1.07
CA GLU A 79 11.20 13.81 -1.78
C GLU A 79 9.73 14.24 -1.86
N ARG A 80 9.35 15.14 -0.96
CA ARG A 80 7.97 15.66 -0.89
C ARG A 80 7.81 16.98 -1.62
N GLU A 81 8.93 17.64 -1.89
CA GLU A 81 8.95 18.94 -2.58
C GLU A 81 8.45 18.78 -4.01
N GLY A 82 7.42 19.55 -4.39
CA GLY A 82 6.80 19.51 -5.71
C GLY A 82 5.86 18.35 -5.97
N LYS A 83 5.63 17.43 -5.00
CA LYS A 83 4.65 16.35 -5.15
C LYS A 83 3.28 16.75 -4.65
N LEU A 84 2.26 16.19 -5.29
CA LEU A 84 0.89 16.23 -4.78
C LEU A 84 0.79 15.40 -3.50
N HIS A 85 0.11 15.92 -2.50
CA HIS A 85 -0.11 15.25 -1.22
C HIS A 85 -1.56 14.82 -1.08
N CYS A 86 -1.83 13.55 -1.25
CA CYS A 86 -3.13 12.94 -1.06
C CYS A 86 -3.19 12.25 0.31
N ARG A 87 -3.90 12.83 1.26
CA ARG A 87 -4.08 12.23 2.58
C ARG A 87 -5.26 11.27 2.58
N LEU A 88 -4.99 10.01 2.83
CA LEU A 88 -5.99 8.97 2.96
C LEU A 88 -6.29 8.71 4.43
N THR A 89 -7.55 8.76 4.81
CA THR A 89 -8.04 8.36 6.13
C THR A 89 -9.26 7.50 5.97
N GLY A 90 -9.61 6.68 6.95
CA GLY A 90 -10.87 5.97 6.83
C GLY A 90 -11.15 4.94 7.91
N THR A 91 -12.26 4.27 7.71
CA THR A 91 -12.79 3.24 8.60
C THR A 91 -13.06 1.95 7.85
N VAL A 92 -12.87 0.83 8.55
CA VAL A 92 -13.12 -0.52 8.06
C VAL A 92 -14.03 -1.22 9.07
N GLU A 93 -15.25 -1.56 8.66
CA GLU A 93 -16.23 -2.24 9.52
C GLU A 93 -15.98 -3.74 9.61
N LYS A 94 -15.41 -4.37 8.57
CA LYS A 94 -14.99 -5.79 8.55
C LYS A 94 -13.77 -6.05 9.45
N THR A 95 -13.91 -5.83 10.74
CA THR A 95 -12.79 -5.82 11.69
C THR A 95 -12.14 -7.19 11.91
N THR A 96 -12.84 -8.27 11.66
CA THR A 96 -12.32 -9.65 11.83
C THR A 96 -11.35 -10.08 10.74
N GLU A 97 -11.40 -9.47 9.57
CA GLU A 97 -10.62 -9.85 8.38
C GLU A 97 -9.61 -8.79 7.96
N ALA A 98 -9.77 -7.56 8.44
CA ALA A 98 -8.98 -6.43 7.99
C ALA A 98 -7.82 -6.11 8.94
N SER A 99 -6.67 -6.78 8.77
CA SER A 99 -5.42 -6.35 9.41
C SER A 99 -4.68 -5.30 8.59
N ARG A 100 -4.95 -5.20 7.28
CA ARG A 100 -4.31 -4.28 6.35
C ARG A 100 -5.12 -4.07 5.07
N LEU A 101 -4.81 -2.97 4.39
CA LEU A 101 -5.30 -2.64 3.06
C LEU A 101 -4.18 -2.75 2.04
N VAL A 102 -4.55 -2.95 0.79
CA VAL A 102 -3.65 -2.90 -0.37
C VAL A 102 -3.99 -1.68 -1.19
N LEU A 103 -3.04 -0.77 -1.32
CA LEU A 103 -3.13 0.38 -2.20
C LEU A 103 -2.37 0.09 -3.49
N HIS A 104 -3.04 0.17 -4.61
CA HIS A 104 -2.52 -0.19 -5.92
C HIS A 104 -2.87 0.87 -6.96
N ARG A 105 -1.93 1.18 -7.85
CA ARG A 105 -2.16 2.13 -8.95
C ARG A 105 -3.06 1.48 -10.01
N TYR A 106 -4.11 2.17 -10.41
CA TYR A 106 -5.06 1.67 -11.42
C TYR A 106 -4.38 1.38 -12.76
N GLY A 107 -4.79 0.29 -13.39
CA GLY A 107 -4.29 -0.08 -14.73
C GLY A 107 -2.89 -0.72 -14.74
N LEU A 108 -2.23 -0.89 -13.61
CA LEU A 108 -0.97 -1.61 -13.52
C LEU A 108 -1.20 -3.07 -13.11
N ASP A 109 -0.43 -3.96 -13.71
CA ASP A 109 -0.43 -5.37 -13.27
C ASP A 109 0.26 -5.47 -11.89
N ALA A 110 -0.51 -5.78 -10.87
CA ALA A 110 -0.04 -5.92 -9.50
C ALA A 110 1.02 -7.02 -9.32
N ARG A 111 1.10 -7.96 -10.24
CA ARG A 111 2.13 -9.00 -10.23
C ARG A 111 3.51 -8.46 -10.64
N VAL A 112 3.55 -7.33 -11.31
CA VAL A 112 4.76 -6.72 -11.86
C VAL A 112 5.25 -5.52 -11.05
N LYS A 113 4.35 -4.85 -10.32
CA LYS A 113 4.69 -3.66 -9.53
C LYS A 113 4.30 -3.82 -8.06
N PRO A 114 5.13 -3.29 -7.15
CA PRO A 114 4.84 -3.36 -5.73
C PRO A 114 3.54 -2.60 -5.41
N PHE A 115 2.74 -3.18 -4.57
CA PHE A 115 1.62 -2.52 -3.91
C PHE A 115 2.08 -1.92 -2.58
N ILE A 116 1.35 -0.91 -2.11
CA ILE A 116 1.55 -0.32 -0.79
C ILE A 116 0.63 -1.04 0.19
N SER A 117 1.18 -1.52 1.30
CA SER A 117 0.40 -2.12 2.39
C SER A 117 0.15 -1.09 3.47
N ILE A 118 -1.13 -0.80 3.75
CA ILE A 118 -1.56 0.15 4.77
C ILE A 118 -2.12 -0.64 5.96
N PRO A 119 -1.55 -0.51 7.17
CA PRO A 119 -2.07 -1.21 8.35
C PRO A 119 -3.43 -0.62 8.79
N VAL A 120 -4.30 -1.51 9.29
CA VAL A 120 -5.57 -1.13 9.92
C VAL A 120 -5.47 -1.38 11.43
N HIS A 121 -5.72 -0.34 12.22
CA HIS A 121 -5.69 -0.39 13.68
C HIS A 121 -7.06 -0.02 14.25
N ASN A 122 -7.67 -0.95 14.96
CA ASN A 122 -9.00 -0.75 15.55
C ASN A 122 -10.05 -0.26 14.53
N GLY A 123 -10.05 -0.84 13.34
CA GLY A 123 -10.96 -0.48 12.27
C GLY A 123 -10.70 0.90 11.64
N LYS A 124 -9.52 1.48 11.84
CA LYS A 124 -9.13 2.78 11.26
C LYS A 124 -7.80 2.67 10.55
N PHE A 125 -7.60 3.52 9.54
CA PHE A 125 -6.35 3.66 8.84
C PHE A 125 -6.09 5.11 8.45
N GLU A 126 -4.81 5.42 8.25
CA GLU A 126 -4.34 6.67 7.66
C GLU A 126 -3.09 6.39 6.82
N TYR A 127 -2.93 7.14 5.74
CA TYR A 127 -1.77 7.06 4.88
C TYR A 127 -1.58 8.38 4.11
N ASP A 128 -0.35 8.85 4.02
CA ASP A 128 0.03 10.01 3.21
C ASP A 128 0.63 9.53 1.89
N LEU A 129 -0.09 9.69 0.80
CA LEU A 129 0.34 9.32 -0.55
C LEU A 129 0.92 10.55 -1.27
N TYR A 130 2.16 10.43 -1.74
CA TYR A 130 2.83 11.48 -2.52
C TYR A 130 3.02 11.01 -3.96
N THR A 131 2.55 11.81 -4.93
CA THR A 131 2.63 11.48 -6.36
C THR A 131 3.13 12.66 -7.17
N ASP A 132 3.75 12.40 -8.31
CA ASP A 132 4.27 13.45 -9.22
C ASP A 132 3.16 14.12 -10.04
N CYS A 133 2.05 13.42 -10.22
CA CYS A 133 0.88 13.91 -10.95
C CYS A 133 -0.39 13.24 -10.43
N ILE A 134 -1.54 13.72 -10.88
CA ILE A 134 -2.83 13.10 -10.58
C ILE A 134 -2.92 11.75 -11.29
N GLU A 135 -3.13 10.70 -10.51
CA GLU A 135 -3.20 9.32 -10.98
C GLU A 135 -4.38 8.60 -10.33
N ALA A 136 -4.91 7.60 -11.03
CA ALA A 136 -5.96 6.77 -10.48
C ALA A 136 -5.39 5.64 -9.62
N TRP A 137 -5.97 5.47 -8.44
CA TRP A 137 -5.58 4.46 -7.46
C TRP A 137 -6.79 3.64 -7.03
N GLN A 138 -6.49 2.44 -6.51
CA GLN A 138 -7.47 1.51 -5.96
C GLN A 138 -7.02 1.04 -4.58
N LEU A 139 -7.95 1.02 -3.62
CA LEU A 139 -7.73 0.55 -2.26
C LEU A 139 -8.60 -0.67 -2.01
N TYR A 140 -8.00 -1.77 -1.61
CA TYR A 140 -8.63 -3.07 -1.35
C TYR A 140 -8.44 -3.49 0.08
N LEU A 141 -9.33 -4.30 0.60
CA LEU A 141 -9.02 -5.18 1.73
C LEU A 141 -8.00 -6.23 1.27
N TRP A 142 -7.04 -6.57 2.12
CA TRP A 142 -6.05 -7.61 1.81
C TRP A 142 -6.68 -8.95 1.44
N HIS A 143 -7.71 -9.35 2.17
CA HIS A 143 -8.45 -10.59 1.92
C HIS A 143 -9.09 -10.58 0.53
N ASP A 144 -9.84 -9.52 0.22
CA ASP A 144 -10.51 -9.37 -1.08
C ASP A 144 -9.50 -9.37 -2.24
N TRP A 145 -8.35 -8.71 -2.04
CA TRP A 145 -7.25 -8.72 -3.01
C TRP A 145 -6.71 -10.12 -3.28
N MET A 146 -6.48 -10.92 -2.22
CA MET A 146 -5.95 -12.28 -2.33
C MET A 146 -6.93 -13.26 -2.98
N GLU A 147 -8.22 -13.04 -2.79
CA GLU A 147 -9.29 -13.86 -3.38
C GLU A 147 -9.74 -13.40 -4.78
N GLY A 148 -9.21 -12.28 -5.27
CA GLY A 148 -9.58 -11.71 -6.55
C GLY A 148 -10.98 -11.09 -6.55
N LEU A 149 -11.46 -10.65 -5.39
CA LEU A 149 -12.74 -9.96 -5.26
C LEU A 149 -12.62 -8.50 -5.69
N PHE A 150 -13.68 -7.97 -6.33
CA PHE A 150 -13.67 -6.66 -6.97
C PHE A 150 -14.33 -5.55 -6.14
N TYR A 151 -14.20 -5.60 -4.81
CA TYR A 151 -14.68 -4.56 -3.91
C TYR A 151 -13.54 -3.61 -3.54
N TRP A 152 -13.42 -2.50 -4.25
CA TRP A 152 -12.36 -1.52 -4.01
C TRP A 152 -12.90 -0.09 -3.98
N ALA A 153 -12.19 0.78 -3.27
CA ALA A 153 -12.34 2.21 -3.41
C ALA A 153 -11.45 2.72 -4.54
N LYS A 154 -12.01 3.45 -5.52
CA LYS A 154 -11.28 4.13 -6.58
C LYS A 154 -11.21 5.61 -6.28
N PHE A 155 -10.05 6.21 -6.46
CA PHE A 155 -9.83 7.63 -6.27
C PHE A 155 -8.67 8.15 -7.13
N LEU A 156 -8.56 9.48 -7.20
CA LEU A 156 -7.46 10.19 -7.87
C LEU A 156 -6.53 10.78 -6.78
N SER A 157 -5.20 10.65 -6.99
CA SER A 157 -4.18 11.21 -6.10
C SER A 157 -4.00 12.70 -6.37
N GLU A 158 -4.96 13.51 -5.97
CA GLU A 158 -4.86 14.97 -5.99
C GLU A 158 -4.42 15.52 -4.64
N ASP A 159 -4.08 16.82 -4.58
CA ASP A 159 -3.71 17.52 -3.34
C ASP A 159 -4.96 17.77 -2.50
N ALA A 160 -5.37 16.75 -1.75
CA ALA A 160 -6.65 16.71 -1.03
C ALA A 160 -6.65 15.66 0.10
N THR A 161 -7.66 15.74 0.96
CA THR A 161 -7.96 14.72 1.94
C THR A 161 -9.12 13.84 1.47
N LEU A 162 -8.93 12.53 1.54
CA LEU A 162 -9.96 11.54 1.24
C LEU A 162 -10.30 10.76 2.52
N HIS A 163 -11.58 10.68 2.80
CA HIS A 163 -12.09 9.80 3.83
C HIS A 163 -12.80 8.61 3.20
N ILE A 164 -12.28 7.40 3.42
CA ILE A 164 -12.77 6.18 2.79
C ILE A 164 -13.41 5.28 3.85
N ALA A 165 -14.71 5.07 3.74
CA ALA A 165 -15.45 4.14 4.59
C ALA A 165 -15.63 2.81 3.85
N ILE A 166 -15.12 1.73 4.43
CA ILE A 166 -15.28 0.36 3.92
C ILE A 166 -16.30 -0.35 4.82
N PRO A 167 -17.56 -0.50 4.36
CA PRO A 167 -18.62 -1.11 5.14
C PRO A 167 -18.43 -2.63 5.22
N GLU A 168 -19.17 -3.27 6.11
CA GLU A 168 -19.23 -4.73 6.21
C GLU A 168 -19.80 -5.36 4.93
N GLU A 169 -20.83 -4.74 4.38
CA GLU A 169 -21.45 -5.13 3.11
C GLU A 169 -21.56 -3.94 2.16
N GLY A 170 -21.42 -4.21 0.86
CA GLY A 170 -21.55 -3.21 -0.19
C GLY A 170 -20.23 -2.58 -0.63
N ARG A 171 -20.33 -1.47 -1.35
CA ARG A 171 -19.16 -0.79 -1.94
C ARG A 171 -18.57 0.25 -0.97
N PRO A 172 -17.24 0.40 -0.95
CA PRO A 172 -16.60 1.49 -0.23
C PRO A 172 -17.13 2.86 -0.69
N LYS A 173 -17.22 3.79 0.27
CA LYS A 173 -17.60 5.19 0.02
C LYS A 173 -16.39 6.08 0.18
N VAL A 174 -16.23 7.02 -0.74
CA VAL A 174 -15.13 8.00 -0.72
C VAL A 174 -15.73 9.39 -0.57
N GLU A 175 -15.41 10.07 0.52
CA GLU A 175 -15.71 11.48 0.76
C GLU A 175 -14.42 12.29 0.58
N THR A 176 -14.48 13.46 -0.03
CA THR A 176 -13.30 14.25 -0.36
C THR A 176 -13.60 15.74 -0.43
N ASP A 177 -12.58 16.54 -0.11
CA ASP A 177 -12.53 17.98 -0.41
C ASP A 177 -11.91 18.29 -1.78
N GLY A 178 -11.35 17.27 -2.45
CA GLY A 178 -10.71 17.39 -3.76
C GLY A 178 -11.67 17.63 -4.92
N THR A 179 -11.24 18.40 -5.89
CA THR A 179 -12.05 18.79 -7.06
C THR A 179 -12.14 17.66 -8.08
N GLU A 180 -11.03 17.00 -8.38
CA GLU A 180 -10.95 15.96 -9.39
C GLU A 180 -11.70 14.69 -8.97
N ASN A 181 -11.60 14.32 -7.70
CA ASN A 181 -12.36 13.19 -7.16
C ASN A 181 -13.86 13.45 -7.16
N ARG A 182 -14.30 14.69 -6.82
CA ARG A 182 -15.73 15.05 -6.92
C ARG A 182 -16.22 15.00 -8.36
N LEU A 183 -15.42 15.50 -9.30
CA LEU A 183 -15.77 15.43 -10.73
C LEU A 183 -15.87 13.98 -11.21
N MET A 184 -14.93 13.11 -10.82
CA MET A 184 -14.97 11.69 -11.14
C MET A 184 -16.24 11.03 -10.59
N GLN A 185 -16.61 11.32 -9.33
CA GLN A 185 -17.83 10.80 -8.69
C GLN A 185 -19.10 11.26 -9.41
N ASP A 186 -19.16 12.53 -9.81
CA ASP A 186 -20.28 13.07 -10.60
C ASP A 186 -20.42 12.36 -11.95
N VAL A 187 -19.31 12.10 -12.63
CA VAL A 187 -19.31 11.37 -13.91
C VAL A 187 -19.77 9.91 -13.70
N ASP A 188 -19.23 9.24 -12.69
CA ASP A 188 -19.60 7.85 -12.37
C ASP A 188 -21.09 7.76 -12.01
N GLN A 189 -21.61 8.67 -11.20
CA GLN A 189 -23.04 8.72 -10.84
C GLN A 189 -23.95 8.97 -12.04
N ARG A 190 -23.56 9.89 -12.95
CA ARG A 190 -24.30 10.12 -14.19
C ARG A 190 -24.26 8.90 -15.11
N ALA A 191 -23.12 8.27 -15.25
CA ALA A 191 -22.98 7.03 -16.02
C ALA A 191 -23.88 5.94 -15.45
N GLU A 192 -23.87 5.73 -14.14
CA GLU A 192 -24.70 4.74 -13.48
C GLU A 192 -26.21 5.04 -13.70
N SER A 193 -26.64 6.29 -13.56
CA SER A 193 -28.05 6.68 -13.79
C SER A 193 -28.53 6.43 -15.22
N ILE A 194 -27.61 6.46 -16.20
CA ILE A 194 -27.94 6.23 -17.63
C ILE A 194 -27.91 4.73 -17.97
N PHE A 195 -26.92 4.00 -17.46
CA PHE A 195 -26.64 2.63 -17.88
C PHE A 195 -27.35 1.57 -17.04
N SER A 196 -27.52 1.77 -15.72
CA SER A 196 -28.15 0.78 -14.86
C SER A 196 -29.59 0.44 -15.27
N PRO A 197 -30.48 1.40 -15.61
CA PRO A 197 -31.83 1.07 -16.07
C PRO A 197 -31.83 0.29 -17.40
N LYS A 198 -30.86 0.56 -18.29
CA LYS A 198 -30.74 -0.15 -19.56
C LYS A 198 -30.25 -1.58 -19.37
N TYR A 199 -29.36 -1.77 -18.39
CA TYR A 199 -28.83 -3.08 -18.06
C TYR A 199 -29.89 -3.97 -17.40
N GLU A 200 -30.71 -3.40 -16.51
CA GLU A 200 -31.88 -4.09 -15.93
C GLU A 200 -32.90 -4.51 -16.99
N LEU A 201 -33.22 -3.61 -17.93
CA LEU A 201 -34.11 -3.91 -19.04
C LEU A 201 -33.55 -4.99 -19.98
N TYR A 202 -32.24 -5.02 -20.18
CA TYR A 202 -31.59 -6.05 -20.96
C TYR A 202 -31.67 -7.42 -20.27
N ASN A 203 -31.32 -7.48 -18.99
CA ASN A 203 -31.38 -8.72 -18.20
C ASN A 203 -32.81 -9.28 -18.09
N ALA A 204 -33.79 -8.42 -17.89
CA ALA A 204 -35.24 -8.83 -17.85
C ALA A 204 -35.77 -9.37 -19.19
N ARG A 205 -35.03 -9.24 -20.29
CA ARG A 205 -35.40 -9.79 -21.62
C ARG A 205 -34.68 -11.12 -21.94
N VAL A 206 -33.67 -11.47 -21.15
CA VAL A 206 -32.84 -12.66 -21.36
C VAL A 206 -33.32 -13.81 -20.48
N ASP A 207 -34.08 -13.52 -19.41
CA ASP A 207 -34.82 -14.49 -18.57
C ASP A 207 -36.21 -14.79 -19.17
#